data_617c230c8d9307598efcb7f193fba8d7
#
_entry.id   617c230c8d9307598efcb7f193fba8d7
#
_cell.length_a   1.000
_cell.length_b   1.000
_cell.length_c   1.000
_cell.angle_alpha   90.00
_cell.angle_beta   90.00
_cell.angle_gamma   90.00
#
_symmetry.space_group_name_H-M   'P 1'
#
loop_
_entity.id
_entity.type
_entity.pdbx_description
1 polymer ?
#
loop_
_entity_poly.entity_id
_entity_poly.type
_entity_poly.pdbx_seq_one_letter_code
_entity_poly.pdbx_strand_id
1 'polypeptide(L)'
;MENILAHYAQDWQEILSKPWVSLAIVANLIIIESLLSVDNAAVLATMVMDLEKEEREKALRYGIFGAYFFRGLALIFAAELVKIWWLKPLGGLYLLYLVYDWYKGKQTESEEDDFIDKKGNWLYNMTVANLGNFWATVALVEVMDMAFSIDNIFAVVAFSKNRILIIVGVFIGILAMRFVAQAFVNLMEKYPFLETGAFVVIGILGLKLILSVFELIDPEGIINHFINSHTSDILLSVLTVLIFFVPILTSKFLGFPKKNDD
;
A
#
# COMPACT_ATOMS: atom_id res chain seq x y z
N MET A 1 3.70 -33.72 -8.99
CA MET A 1 3.43 -32.91 -10.20
C MET A 1 2.03 -33.19 -10.76
N GLU A 2 1.61 -34.44 -10.91
CA GLU A 2 0.26 -34.81 -11.41
C GLU A 2 -0.89 -34.23 -10.59
N ASN A 3 -0.82 -34.24 -9.26
CA ASN A 3 -1.85 -33.66 -8.39
C ASN A 3 -2.03 -32.14 -8.59
N ILE A 4 -0.96 -31.41 -8.86
CA ILE A 4 -1.02 -29.97 -9.08
C ILE A 4 -1.73 -29.66 -10.41
N LEU A 5 -1.36 -30.37 -11.47
CA LEU A 5 -2.00 -30.21 -12.78
C LEU A 5 -3.49 -30.59 -12.76
N ALA A 6 -3.85 -31.62 -12.01
CA ALA A 6 -5.26 -32.04 -11.84
C ALA A 6 -6.09 -30.94 -11.14
N HIS A 7 -5.55 -30.26 -10.14
CA HIS A 7 -6.23 -29.15 -9.47
C HIS A 7 -6.44 -27.94 -10.40
N TYR A 8 -5.42 -27.56 -11.18
CA TYR A 8 -5.59 -26.48 -12.15
C TYR A 8 -6.60 -26.84 -13.26
N ALA A 9 -6.66 -28.11 -13.67
CA ALA A 9 -7.66 -28.55 -14.63
C ALA A 9 -9.08 -28.43 -14.05
N GLN A 10 -9.30 -28.77 -12.77
CA GLN A 10 -10.56 -28.57 -12.07
C GLN A 10 -10.94 -27.10 -11.97
N ASP A 11 -9.98 -26.24 -11.57
CA ASP A 11 -10.19 -24.80 -11.49
C ASP A 11 -10.63 -24.20 -12.84
N TRP A 12 -10.02 -24.65 -13.95
CA TRP A 12 -10.44 -24.26 -15.31
C TRP A 12 -11.82 -24.75 -15.67
N GLN A 13 -12.16 -26.00 -15.36
CA GLN A 13 -13.50 -26.55 -15.62
C GLN A 13 -14.57 -25.78 -14.85
N GLU A 14 -14.31 -25.38 -13.61
CA GLU A 14 -15.22 -24.55 -12.82
C GLU A 14 -15.46 -23.19 -13.49
N ILE A 15 -14.40 -22.52 -13.94
CA ILE A 15 -14.48 -21.23 -14.64
C ILE A 15 -15.33 -21.36 -15.91
N LEU A 16 -15.07 -22.37 -16.72
CA LEU A 16 -15.77 -22.59 -17.98
C LEU A 16 -17.24 -22.99 -17.76
N SER A 17 -17.55 -23.72 -16.69
CA SER A 17 -18.91 -24.15 -16.37
C SER A 17 -19.79 -23.02 -15.81
N LYS A 18 -19.17 -22.01 -15.14
CA LYS A 18 -19.87 -20.89 -14.49
C LYS A 18 -19.18 -19.54 -14.77
N PRO A 19 -19.10 -19.09 -16.02
CA PRO A 19 -18.29 -17.91 -16.39
C PRO A 19 -18.76 -16.62 -15.72
N TRP A 20 -20.05 -16.43 -15.56
CA TRP A 20 -20.60 -15.22 -14.88
C TRP A 20 -20.29 -15.19 -13.38
N VAL A 21 -20.29 -16.35 -12.71
CA VAL A 21 -19.91 -16.45 -11.30
C VAL A 21 -18.42 -16.18 -11.15
N SER A 22 -17.60 -16.76 -12.02
CA SER A 22 -16.16 -16.53 -12.04
C SER A 22 -15.81 -15.05 -12.27
N LEU A 23 -16.50 -14.39 -13.20
CA LEU A 23 -16.36 -12.97 -13.44
C LEU A 23 -16.75 -12.14 -12.21
N ALA A 24 -17.85 -12.48 -11.55
CA ALA A 24 -18.29 -11.81 -10.32
C ALA A 24 -17.28 -11.99 -9.18
N ILE A 25 -16.67 -13.18 -9.03
CA ILE A 25 -15.61 -13.43 -8.04
C ILE A 25 -14.40 -12.53 -8.33
N VAL A 26 -13.91 -12.50 -9.57
CA VAL A 26 -12.77 -11.65 -9.94
C VAL A 26 -13.09 -10.17 -9.71
N ALA A 27 -14.27 -9.70 -10.11
CA ALA A 27 -14.69 -8.32 -9.88
C ALA A 27 -14.72 -7.97 -8.39
N ASN A 28 -15.28 -8.85 -7.55
CA ASN A 28 -15.27 -8.67 -6.10
C ASN A 28 -13.85 -8.65 -5.52
N LEU A 29 -12.97 -9.54 -5.97
CA LEU A 29 -11.57 -9.55 -5.54
C LEU A 29 -10.86 -8.25 -5.91
N ILE A 30 -11.08 -7.70 -7.10
CA ILE A 30 -10.54 -6.40 -7.52
C ILE A 30 -11.07 -5.28 -6.63
N ILE A 31 -12.37 -5.28 -6.34
CA ILE A 31 -12.99 -4.27 -5.47
C ILE A 31 -12.41 -4.35 -4.05
N ILE A 32 -12.34 -5.54 -3.47
CA ILE A 32 -11.78 -5.77 -2.14
C ILE A 32 -10.33 -5.30 -2.10
N GLU A 33 -9.50 -5.74 -3.03
CA GLU A 33 -8.09 -5.34 -3.14
C GLU A 33 -7.95 -3.82 -3.29
N SER A 34 -8.76 -3.19 -4.15
CA SER A 34 -8.72 -1.75 -4.36
C SER A 34 -9.16 -0.97 -3.12
N LEU A 35 -10.17 -1.44 -2.39
CA LEU A 35 -10.64 -0.79 -1.17
C LEU A 35 -9.64 -0.94 -0.02
N LEU A 36 -9.04 -2.13 0.13
CA LEU A 36 -8.07 -2.42 1.18
C LEU A 36 -6.69 -1.79 0.91
N SER A 37 -6.46 -1.30 -0.31
CA SER A 37 -5.16 -0.77 -0.74
C SER A 37 -5.18 0.74 -1.01
N VAL A 38 -6.27 1.46 -0.71
CA VAL A 38 -6.33 2.92 -0.93
C VAL A 38 -5.32 3.66 -0.05
N ASP A 39 -5.24 3.29 1.21
CA ASP A 39 -4.27 3.79 2.18
C ASP A 39 -2.83 3.44 1.78
N ASN A 40 -2.60 2.19 1.34
CA ASN A 40 -1.30 1.76 0.81
C ASN A 40 -0.90 2.58 -0.43
N ALA A 41 -1.85 2.83 -1.33
CA ALA A 41 -1.61 3.65 -2.51
C ALA A 41 -1.21 5.10 -2.15
N ALA A 42 -1.81 5.68 -1.10
CA ALA A 42 -1.43 7.00 -0.61
C ALA A 42 0.00 7.03 -0.04
N VAL A 43 0.40 5.97 0.70
CA VAL A 43 1.79 5.83 1.19
C VAL A 43 2.77 5.72 0.02
N LEU A 44 2.50 4.84 -0.94
CA LEU A 44 3.37 4.67 -2.12
C LEU A 44 3.49 5.96 -2.92
N ALA A 45 2.39 6.70 -3.09
CA ALA A 45 2.40 7.99 -3.75
C ALA A 45 3.31 8.99 -3.01
N THR A 46 3.20 9.07 -1.68
CA THR A 46 4.05 9.95 -0.87
C THR A 46 5.53 9.60 -1.00
N MET A 47 5.87 8.31 -1.00
CA MET A 47 7.27 7.87 -1.14
C MET A 47 7.90 8.24 -2.48
N VAL A 48 7.13 8.25 -3.58
CA VAL A 48 7.65 8.64 -4.89
C VAL A 48 7.67 10.15 -5.11
N MET A 49 6.98 10.95 -4.28
CA MET A 49 7.02 12.42 -4.38
C MET A 49 8.42 12.99 -4.22
N ASP A 50 9.32 12.28 -3.54
CA ASP A 50 10.73 12.63 -3.40
C ASP A 50 11.55 12.52 -4.69
N LEU A 51 11.03 11.89 -5.70
CA LEU A 51 11.66 11.78 -7.01
C LEU A 51 11.31 12.99 -7.87
N GLU A 52 12.16 13.25 -8.86
CA GLU A 52 11.85 14.23 -9.90
C GLU A 52 10.54 13.86 -10.61
N LYS A 53 9.79 14.86 -11.05
CA LYS A 53 8.44 14.67 -11.61
C LYS A 53 8.38 13.59 -12.68
N GLU A 54 9.38 13.56 -13.58
CA GLU A 54 9.45 12.58 -14.67
C GLU A 54 9.76 11.15 -14.19
N GLU A 55 10.35 11.02 -13.01
CA GLU A 55 10.73 9.74 -12.42
C GLU A 55 9.60 9.11 -11.60
N ARG A 56 8.67 9.90 -11.06
CA ARG A 56 7.56 9.43 -10.21
C ARG A 56 6.71 8.36 -10.91
N GLU A 57 6.26 8.66 -12.12
CA GLU A 57 5.47 7.71 -12.90
C GLU A 57 6.29 6.46 -13.28
N LYS A 58 7.57 6.64 -13.61
CA LYS A 58 8.47 5.51 -13.91
C LYS A 58 8.66 4.62 -12.69
N ALA A 59 8.88 5.21 -11.51
CA ALA A 59 9.02 4.45 -10.26
C ALA A 59 7.80 3.60 -9.95
N LEU A 60 6.59 4.17 -10.07
CA LEU A 60 5.34 3.42 -9.91
C LEU A 60 5.19 2.31 -10.95
N ARG A 61 5.60 2.53 -12.21
CA ARG A 61 5.56 1.50 -13.26
C ARG A 61 6.54 0.36 -13.00
N TYR A 62 7.79 0.67 -12.64
CA TYR A 62 8.77 -0.36 -12.29
C TYR A 62 8.34 -1.14 -11.05
N GLY A 63 7.74 -0.45 -10.07
CA GLY A 63 7.14 -1.08 -8.92
C GLY A 63 6.05 -2.10 -9.23
N ILE A 64 5.34 -2.02 -10.37
CA ILE A 64 4.37 -3.05 -10.79
C ILE A 64 5.06 -4.42 -10.95
N PHE A 65 6.25 -4.46 -11.54
CA PHE A 65 6.97 -5.72 -11.73
C PHE A 65 7.41 -6.34 -10.42
N GLY A 66 7.92 -5.52 -9.49
CA GLY A 66 8.27 -5.95 -8.15
C GLY A 66 7.04 -6.46 -7.38
N ALA A 67 5.95 -5.69 -7.39
CA ALA A 67 4.70 -6.08 -6.75
C ALA A 67 4.15 -7.41 -7.28
N TYR A 68 4.17 -7.63 -8.60
CA TYR A 68 3.77 -8.91 -9.18
C TYR A 68 4.66 -10.06 -8.73
N PHE A 69 5.98 -9.85 -8.74
CA PHE A 69 6.93 -10.85 -8.32
C PHE A 69 6.76 -11.19 -6.82
N PHE A 70 6.76 -10.18 -5.94
CA PHE A 70 6.68 -10.41 -4.51
C PHE A 70 5.31 -10.92 -4.08
N ARG A 71 4.19 -10.44 -4.64
CA ARG A 71 2.86 -10.98 -4.35
C ARG A 71 2.66 -12.37 -4.94
N GLY A 72 3.22 -12.65 -6.11
CA GLY A 72 3.23 -14.01 -6.66
C GLY A 72 3.95 -14.99 -5.71
N LEU A 73 5.14 -14.60 -5.22
CA LEU A 73 5.85 -15.37 -4.19
C LEU A 73 5.04 -15.47 -2.90
N ALA A 74 4.44 -14.39 -2.45
CA ALA A 74 3.65 -14.36 -1.24
C ALA A 74 2.41 -15.27 -1.33
N LEU A 75 1.75 -15.37 -2.48
CA LEU A 75 0.66 -16.33 -2.72
C LEU A 75 1.14 -17.79 -2.65
N ILE A 76 2.35 -18.06 -3.17
CA ILE A 76 2.94 -19.40 -3.15
C ILE A 76 3.36 -19.78 -1.72
N PHE A 77 3.95 -18.86 -0.99
CA PHE A 77 4.51 -19.06 0.35
C PHE A 77 3.66 -18.48 1.47
N ALA A 78 2.36 -18.23 1.24
CA ALA A 78 1.47 -17.59 2.20
C ALA A 78 1.54 -18.24 3.60
N ALA A 79 1.54 -19.57 3.67
CA ALA A 79 1.63 -20.30 4.93
C ALA A 79 2.97 -20.10 5.70
N GLU A 80 4.05 -19.79 5.00
CA GLU A 80 5.35 -19.50 5.63
C GLU A 80 5.47 -18.02 6.00
N LEU A 81 4.89 -17.13 5.20
CA LEU A 81 4.90 -15.68 5.45
C LEU A 81 4.15 -15.30 6.72
N VAL A 82 3.07 -16.02 7.06
CA VAL A 82 2.36 -15.85 8.35
C VAL A 82 3.31 -15.98 9.54
N LYS A 83 4.34 -16.80 9.42
CA LYS A 83 5.30 -17.03 10.51
C LYS A 83 6.27 -15.85 10.71
N ILE A 84 6.35 -14.93 9.73
CA ILE A 84 7.23 -13.75 9.78
C ILE A 84 6.49 -12.57 10.46
N TRP A 85 6.04 -12.79 11.69
CA TRP A 85 5.25 -11.84 12.46
C TRP A 85 5.92 -10.46 12.64
N TRP A 86 7.23 -10.40 12.69
CA TRP A 86 8.00 -9.18 12.96
C TRP A 86 8.05 -8.21 11.76
N LEU A 87 7.68 -8.65 10.56
CA LEU A 87 7.73 -7.82 9.35
C LEU A 87 6.73 -6.65 9.43
N LYS A 88 5.51 -6.89 9.91
CA LYS A 88 4.49 -5.86 10.09
C LYS A 88 4.91 -4.77 11.09
N PRO A 89 5.28 -5.10 12.35
CA PRO A 89 5.76 -4.10 13.31
C PRO A 89 6.99 -3.34 12.83
N LEU A 90 7.91 -4.00 12.13
CA LEU A 90 9.10 -3.35 11.57
C LEU A 90 8.72 -2.33 10.50
N GLY A 91 7.81 -2.68 9.58
CA GLY A 91 7.25 -1.76 8.60
C GLY A 91 6.54 -0.57 9.29
N GLY A 92 5.77 -0.83 10.34
CA GLY A 92 5.12 0.20 11.13
C GLY A 92 6.09 1.18 11.80
N LEU A 93 7.17 0.67 12.38
CA LEU A 93 8.25 1.52 12.94
C LEU A 93 8.90 2.38 11.87
N TYR A 94 9.14 1.83 10.69
CA TYR A 94 9.66 2.59 9.56
C TYR A 94 8.71 3.71 9.12
N LEU A 95 7.41 3.44 9.04
CA LEU A 95 6.42 4.48 8.71
C LEU A 95 6.38 5.61 9.76
N LEU A 96 6.42 5.27 11.05
CA LEU A 96 6.48 6.29 12.09
C LEU A 96 7.80 7.08 12.05
N TYR A 97 8.89 6.43 11.68
CA TYR A 97 10.15 7.13 11.45
C TYR A 97 10.03 8.14 10.30
N LEU A 98 9.38 7.80 9.18
CA LEU A 98 9.12 8.74 8.08
C LEU A 98 8.29 9.95 8.53
N VAL A 99 7.24 9.72 9.33
CA VAL A 99 6.42 10.82 9.90
C VAL A 99 7.24 11.73 10.81
N TYR A 100 8.09 11.14 11.66
CA TYR A 100 8.97 11.90 12.54
C TYR A 100 9.97 12.74 11.75
N ASP A 101 10.59 12.16 10.74
CA ASP A 101 11.58 12.81 9.87
C ASP A 101 10.96 14.00 9.14
N TRP A 102 9.79 13.79 8.52
CA TRP A 102 9.01 14.86 7.90
C TRP A 102 8.64 15.99 8.88
N TYR A 103 8.15 15.63 10.08
CA TYR A 103 7.77 16.63 11.10
C TYR A 103 8.97 17.46 11.54
N LYS A 104 10.13 16.84 11.72
CA LYS A 104 11.36 17.50 12.08
C LYS A 104 11.87 18.40 10.95
N GLY A 105 11.81 17.96 9.70
CA GLY A 105 12.17 18.76 8.53
C GLY A 105 11.33 20.04 8.44
N LYS A 106 10.01 19.94 8.69
CA LYS A 106 9.11 21.09 8.72
C LYS A 106 9.40 22.12 9.80
N GLN A 107 10.03 21.72 10.91
CA GLN A 107 10.44 22.63 11.97
C GLN A 107 11.78 23.35 11.69
N THR A 108 12.58 22.81 10.77
CA THR A 108 13.91 23.33 10.44
C THR A 108 13.87 24.21 9.19
N GLU A 109 12.75 24.91 8.89
CA GLU A 109 12.60 25.77 7.72
C GLU A 109 13.89 26.46 7.30
N SER A 110 14.61 25.85 6.37
CA SER A 110 15.66 26.48 5.58
C SER A 110 15.74 25.77 4.23
N GLU A 111 15.08 26.42 3.25
CA GLU A 111 15.49 26.50 1.85
C GLU A 111 16.11 25.25 1.20
N GLU A 112 15.31 24.16 1.06
CA GLU A 112 15.46 23.18 -0.01
C GLU A 112 14.24 22.27 0.00
N ASP A 113 13.54 22.18 -1.14
CA ASP A 113 12.32 21.40 -1.40
C ASP A 113 12.55 19.86 -1.31
N ASP A 114 12.85 19.33 -0.14
CA ASP A 114 12.95 17.89 0.08
C ASP A 114 11.82 17.41 0.99
N PHE A 115 10.83 16.69 0.40
CA PHE A 115 9.67 16.11 1.09
C PHE A 115 10.05 15.15 2.21
N ILE A 116 11.25 14.55 2.17
CA ILE A 116 11.83 13.72 3.24
C ILE A 116 13.32 14.06 3.32
N ASP A 117 13.83 14.43 4.50
CA ASP A 117 15.29 14.59 4.68
C ASP A 117 16.00 13.24 4.52
N LYS A 118 16.42 12.98 3.28
CA LYS A 118 17.04 11.72 2.85
C LYS A 118 18.39 11.48 3.51
N LYS A 119 19.08 12.54 3.94
CA LYS A 119 20.45 12.45 4.50
C LYS A 119 20.49 11.77 5.88
N GLY A 120 19.36 11.76 6.61
CA GLY A 120 19.23 11.10 7.91
C GLY A 120 18.81 9.63 7.85
N ASN A 121 18.24 9.17 6.75
CA ASN A 121 17.70 7.81 6.63
C ASN A 121 18.80 6.79 6.30
N TRP A 122 19.22 5.98 7.30
CA TRP A 122 20.29 5.00 7.14
C TRP A 122 20.00 3.95 6.06
N LEU A 123 18.74 3.49 5.94
CA LEU A 123 18.29 2.55 4.92
C LEU A 123 18.37 3.18 3.52
N TYR A 124 17.91 4.43 3.42
CA TYR A 124 18.00 5.20 2.20
C TYR A 124 19.46 5.40 1.77
N ASN A 125 20.32 5.87 2.69
CA ASN A 125 21.75 6.11 2.40
C ASN A 125 22.47 4.81 2.00
N MET A 126 22.19 3.69 2.64
CA MET A 126 22.76 2.39 2.30
C MET A 126 22.32 1.92 0.89
N THR A 127 21.08 2.21 0.51
CA THR A 127 20.51 1.81 -0.78
C THR A 127 20.92 2.78 -1.89
N VAL A 128 20.88 4.08 -1.61
CA VAL A 128 21.27 5.13 -2.57
C VAL A 128 22.75 5.08 -2.93
N ALA A 129 23.63 4.79 -1.97
CA ALA A 129 25.07 4.66 -2.23
C ALA A 129 25.40 3.58 -3.28
N ASN A 130 24.54 2.56 -3.38
CA ASN A 130 24.76 1.43 -4.29
C ASN A 130 23.88 1.48 -5.56
N LEU A 131 22.67 2.04 -5.49
CA LEU A 131 21.66 1.92 -6.55
C LEU A 131 21.22 3.26 -7.16
N GLY A 132 21.59 4.38 -6.53
CA GLY A 132 21.06 5.71 -6.89
C GLY A 132 19.66 5.98 -6.32
N ASN A 133 19.25 7.25 -6.28
CA ASN A 133 17.99 7.70 -5.66
C ASN A 133 16.75 6.99 -6.22
N PHE A 134 16.65 6.90 -7.54
CA PHE A 134 15.51 6.29 -8.22
C PHE A 134 15.29 4.83 -7.79
N TRP A 135 16.31 3.99 -7.91
CA TRP A 135 16.21 2.56 -7.59
C TRP A 135 16.09 2.30 -6.09
N ALA A 136 16.67 3.19 -5.26
CA ALA A 136 16.48 3.13 -3.83
C ALA A 136 15.00 3.36 -3.45
N THR A 137 14.37 4.37 -4.05
CA THR A 137 12.94 4.65 -3.85
C THR A 137 12.07 3.50 -4.36
N VAL A 138 12.36 2.95 -5.55
CA VAL A 138 11.63 1.78 -6.08
C VAL A 138 11.74 0.59 -5.12
N ALA A 139 12.94 0.28 -4.62
CA ALA A 139 13.14 -0.82 -3.68
C ALA A 139 12.37 -0.62 -2.36
N LEU A 140 12.38 0.60 -1.80
CA LEU A 140 11.63 0.93 -0.59
C LEU A 140 10.11 0.82 -0.82
N VAL A 141 9.60 1.31 -1.94
CA VAL A 141 8.21 1.17 -2.36
C VAL A 141 7.81 -0.31 -2.38
N GLU A 142 8.65 -1.19 -2.94
CA GLU A 142 8.37 -2.63 -3.01
C GLU A 142 8.39 -3.32 -1.64
N VAL A 143 9.34 -2.96 -0.78
CA VAL A 143 9.40 -3.50 0.59
C VAL A 143 8.14 -3.11 1.37
N MET A 144 7.69 -1.86 1.24
CA MET A 144 6.47 -1.40 1.90
C MET A 144 5.22 -2.04 1.32
N ASP A 145 5.12 -2.15 -0.01
CA ASP A 145 4.01 -2.85 -0.66
C ASP A 145 3.92 -4.31 -0.20
N MET A 146 5.06 -4.99 -0.04
CA MET A 146 5.11 -6.34 0.51
C MET A 146 4.62 -6.39 1.96
N ALA A 147 5.04 -5.45 2.81
CA ALA A 147 4.63 -5.41 4.22
C ALA A 147 3.10 -5.22 4.37
N PHE A 148 2.49 -4.37 3.55
CA PHE A 148 1.03 -4.17 3.52
C PHE A 148 0.27 -5.34 2.88
N SER A 149 0.91 -6.04 1.93
CA SER A 149 0.25 -7.07 1.13
C SER A 149 -0.05 -8.36 1.88
N ILE A 150 0.64 -8.61 2.99
CA ILE A 150 0.49 -9.87 3.74
C ILE A 150 -0.96 -10.05 4.21
N ASP A 151 -1.58 -9.01 4.76
CA ASP A 151 -2.97 -9.06 5.24
C ASP A 151 -3.97 -9.22 4.09
N ASN A 152 -3.73 -8.52 2.98
CA ASN A 152 -4.58 -8.58 1.80
C ASN A 152 -4.60 -9.98 1.16
N ILE A 153 -3.47 -10.70 1.17
CA ILE A 153 -3.38 -12.07 0.63
C ILE A 153 -4.31 -13.01 1.40
N PHE A 154 -4.38 -12.88 2.73
CA PHE A 154 -5.28 -13.73 3.53
C PHE A 154 -6.74 -13.45 3.26
N ALA A 155 -7.12 -12.18 3.11
CA ALA A 155 -8.48 -11.80 2.75
C ALA A 155 -8.88 -12.40 1.40
N VAL A 156 -8.00 -12.34 0.40
CA VAL A 156 -8.24 -12.86 -0.94
C VAL A 156 -8.32 -14.38 -0.97
N VAL A 157 -7.42 -15.10 -0.29
CA VAL A 157 -7.41 -16.58 -0.21
C VAL A 157 -8.64 -17.10 0.55
N ALA A 158 -9.12 -16.34 1.55
CA ALA A 158 -10.36 -16.70 2.26
C ALA A 158 -11.61 -16.53 1.41
N PHE A 159 -11.59 -15.61 0.42
CA PHE A 159 -12.74 -15.29 -0.42
C PHE A 159 -13.04 -16.32 -1.51
N SER A 160 -12.03 -16.99 -2.05
CA SER A 160 -12.19 -18.00 -3.11
C SER A 160 -11.28 -19.20 -2.89
N LYS A 161 -11.75 -20.38 -3.29
CA LYS A 161 -10.97 -21.62 -3.31
C LYS A 161 -10.30 -21.87 -4.67
N ASN A 162 -10.77 -21.19 -5.73
CA ASN A 162 -10.25 -21.32 -7.08
C ASN A 162 -8.99 -20.50 -7.24
N ARG A 163 -7.86 -21.18 -7.39
CA ARG A 163 -6.53 -20.57 -7.45
C ARG A 163 -6.35 -19.64 -8.63
N ILE A 164 -6.91 -19.98 -9.78
CA ILE A 164 -6.80 -19.18 -11.00
C ILE A 164 -7.52 -17.84 -10.79
N LEU A 165 -8.73 -17.86 -10.22
CA LEU A 165 -9.49 -16.64 -9.95
C LEU A 165 -8.78 -15.74 -8.91
N ILE A 166 -8.16 -16.35 -7.89
CA ILE A 166 -7.33 -15.62 -6.90
C ILE A 166 -6.17 -14.93 -7.61
N ILE A 167 -5.38 -15.66 -8.38
CA ILE A 167 -4.22 -15.10 -9.09
C ILE A 167 -4.66 -13.96 -10.00
N VAL A 168 -5.68 -14.17 -10.83
CA VAL A 168 -6.19 -13.14 -11.75
C VAL A 168 -6.70 -11.92 -10.98
N GLY A 169 -7.50 -12.13 -9.93
CA GLY A 169 -8.03 -11.03 -9.10
C GLY A 169 -6.93 -10.20 -8.44
N VAL A 170 -5.94 -10.85 -7.84
CA VAL A 170 -4.79 -10.17 -7.20
C VAL A 170 -3.96 -9.40 -8.22
N PHE A 171 -3.63 -9.99 -9.36
CA PHE A 171 -2.82 -9.32 -10.37
C PHE A 171 -3.52 -8.09 -10.97
N ILE A 172 -4.83 -8.18 -11.22
CA ILE A 172 -5.60 -7.02 -11.67
C ILE A 172 -5.74 -6.00 -10.54
N GLY A 173 -5.91 -6.44 -9.28
CA GLY A 173 -5.97 -5.57 -8.11
C GLY A 173 -4.68 -4.77 -7.90
N ILE A 174 -3.51 -5.39 -8.05
CA ILE A 174 -2.21 -4.69 -8.02
C ILE A 174 -2.17 -3.57 -9.07
N LEU A 175 -2.60 -3.87 -10.29
CA LEU A 175 -2.65 -2.88 -11.35
C LEU A 175 -3.60 -1.72 -11.00
N ALA A 176 -4.79 -2.04 -10.49
CA ALA A 176 -5.76 -1.03 -10.04
C ALA A 176 -5.19 -0.14 -8.94
N MET A 177 -4.51 -0.73 -7.94
CA MET A 177 -3.85 0.02 -6.86
C MET A 177 -2.80 1.01 -7.40
N ARG A 178 -2.01 0.62 -8.42
CA ARG A 178 -1.01 1.53 -9.02
C ARG A 178 -1.66 2.72 -9.74
N PHE A 179 -2.81 2.54 -10.36
CA PHE A 179 -3.59 3.67 -10.90
C PHE A 179 -4.10 4.60 -9.80
N VAL A 180 -4.52 4.05 -8.67
CA VAL A 180 -4.92 4.84 -7.50
C VAL A 180 -3.73 5.62 -6.95
N ALA A 181 -2.55 4.98 -6.79
CA ALA A 181 -1.32 5.65 -6.36
C ALA A 181 -0.94 6.80 -7.32
N GLN A 182 -1.01 6.58 -8.64
CA GLN A 182 -0.76 7.64 -9.62
C GLN A 182 -1.76 8.79 -9.49
N ALA A 183 -3.03 8.49 -9.21
CA ALA A 183 -4.03 9.53 -8.96
C ALA A 183 -3.68 10.35 -7.70
N PHE A 184 -3.18 9.72 -6.63
CA PHE A 184 -2.70 10.43 -5.44
C PHE A 184 -1.47 11.30 -5.73
N VAL A 185 -0.49 10.83 -6.52
CA VAL A 185 0.64 11.63 -6.97
C VAL A 185 0.14 12.89 -7.68
N ASN A 186 -0.74 12.73 -8.67
CA ASN A 186 -1.30 13.85 -9.42
C ASN A 186 -2.08 14.83 -8.53
N LEU A 187 -2.78 14.32 -7.50
CA LEU A 187 -3.49 15.15 -6.53
C LEU A 187 -2.53 15.94 -5.65
N MET A 188 -1.46 15.32 -5.16
CA MET A 188 -0.47 16.00 -4.32
C MET A 188 0.34 17.02 -5.10
N GLU A 189 0.69 16.76 -6.37
CA GLU A 189 1.30 17.76 -7.25
C GLU A 189 0.40 18.98 -7.47
N LYS A 190 -0.92 18.77 -7.57
CA LYS A 190 -1.90 19.84 -7.78
C LYS A 190 -2.27 20.58 -6.50
N TYR A 191 -2.23 19.91 -5.37
CA TYR A 191 -2.65 20.40 -4.05
C TYR A 191 -1.58 20.08 -3.00
N PRO A 192 -0.51 20.86 -2.89
CA PRO A 192 0.61 20.57 -1.98
C PRO A 192 0.19 20.43 -0.51
N PHE A 193 -0.88 21.09 -0.07
CA PHE A 193 -1.41 20.95 1.29
C PHE A 193 -1.85 19.51 1.64
N LEU A 194 -2.04 18.63 0.66
CA LEU A 194 -2.38 17.24 0.87
C LEU A 194 -1.21 16.42 1.44
N GLU A 195 0.00 16.92 1.33
CA GLU A 195 1.19 16.31 1.94
C GLU A 195 0.98 16.04 3.44
N THR A 196 0.50 17.03 4.17
CA THR A 196 0.21 16.86 5.60
C THR A 196 -0.81 15.73 5.84
N GLY A 197 -1.86 15.66 5.01
CA GLY A 197 -2.84 14.58 5.06
C GLY A 197 -2.21 13.21 4.79
N ALA A 198 -1.31 13.13 3.81
CA ALA A 198 -0.59 11.90 3.48
C ALA A 198 0.25 11.40 4.68
N PHE A 199 1.00 12.28 5.34
CA PHE A 199 1.77 11.89 6.54
C PHE A 199 0.90 11.53 7.74
N VAL A 200 -0.29 12.10 7.88
CA VAL A 200 -1.28 11.63 8.87
C VAL A 200 -1.72 10.20 8.57
N VAL A 201 -2.02 9.87 7.32
CA VAL A 201 -2.36 8.49 6.90
C VAL A 201 -1.21 7.53 7.17
N ILE A 202 0.03 7.91 6.80
CA ILE A 202 1.24 7.12 7.08
C ILE A 202 1.38 6.84 8.58
N GLY A 203 1.15 7.85 9.43
CA GLY A 203 1.21 7.70 10.89
C GLY A 203 0.17 6.72 11.44
N ILE A 204 -1.06 6.80 10.95
CA ILE A 204 -2.14 5.88 11.35
C ILE A 204 -1.82 4.45 10.93
N LEU A 205 -1.35 4.25 9.69
CA LEU A 205 -0.91 2.95 9.20
C LEU A 205 0.27 2.40 9.98
N GLY A 206 1.27 3.23 10.26
CA GLY A 206 2.41 2.85 11.08
C GLY A 206 1.99 2.35 12.47
N LEU A 207 1.06 3.05 13.12
CA LEU A 207 0.48 2.62 14.39
C LEU A 207 -0.27 1.30 14.25
N LYS A 208 -1.11 1.14 13.23
CA LYS A 208 -1.84 -0.11 12.97
C LYS A 208 -0.88 -1.29 12.82
N LEU A 209 0.19 -1.13 12.03
CA LEU A 209 1.19 -2.19 11.83
C LEU A 209 1.96 -2.53 13.12
N ILE A 210 2.28 -1.56 13.97
CA ILE A 210 2.91 -1.85 15.27
C ILE A 210 1.94 -2.59 16.19
N LEU A 211 0.68 -2.17 16.22
CA LEU A 211 -0.33 -2.81 17.05
C LEU A 211 -0.65 -4.24 16.61
N SER A 212 -0.26 -4.65 15.40
CA SER A 212 -0.36 -6.06 14.98
C SER A 212 0.47 -7.02 15.86
N VAL A 213 1.40 -6.51 16.67
CA VAL A 213 2.08 -7.30 17.72
C VAL A 213 1.11 -7.93 18.71
N PHE A 214 -0.07 -7.34 18.92
CA PHE A 214 -1.11 -7.92 19.80
C PHE A 214 -1.63 -9.27 19.29
N GLU A 215 -1.44 -9.59 18.01
CA GLU A 215 -1.73 -10.91 17.46
C GLU A 215 -0.97 -12.03 18.19
N LEU A 216 0.22 -11.72 18.74
CA LEU A 216 1.05 -12.67 19.49
C LEU A 216 0.81 -12.61 21.00
N ILE A 217 0.54 -11.40 21.54
CA ILE A 217 0.48 -11.18 22.99
C ILE A 217 -0.91 -11.58 23.52
N ASP A 218 -1.95 -11.21 22.81
CA ASP A 218 -3.35 -11.46 23.16
C ASP A 218 -4.19 -11.73 21.89
N PRO A 219 -4.07 -12.95 21.32
CA PRO A 219 -4.76 -13.30 20.06
C PRO A 219 -6.29 -13.16 20.12
N GLU A 220 -6.90 -13.37 21.29
CA GLU A 220 -8.35 -13.28 21.50
C GLU A 220 -8.79 -11.93 22.05
N GLY A 221 -7.85 -11.01 22.28
CA GLY A 221 -8.12 -9.68 22.81
C GLY A 221 -8.92 -8.79 21.86
N ILE A 222 -9.69 -7.88 22.45
CA ILE A 222 -10.56 -6.93 21.70
C ILE A 222 -9.70 -6.08 20.73
N ILE A 223 -8.49 -5.69 21.14
CA ILE A 223 -7.58 -4.88 20.33
C ILE A 223 -7.17 -5.65 19.08
N ASN A 224 -6.73 -6.90 19.25
CA ASN A 224 -6.33 -7.75 18.13
C ASN A 224 -7.49 -8.00 17.17
N HIS A 225 -8.66 -8.31 17.70
CA HIS A 225 -9.86 -8.55 16.90
C HIS A 225 -10.29 -7.33 16.10
N PHE A 226 -10.16 -6.12 16.65
CA PHE A 226 -10.47 -4.88 15.96
C PHE A 226 -9.43 -4.57 14.87
N ILE A 227 -8.14 -4.61 15.18
CA ILE A 227 -7.05 -4.21 14.28
C ILE A 227 -6.99 -5.12 13.04
N ASN A 228 -7.18 -6.42 13.22
CA ASN A 228 -7.17 -7.41 12.13
C ASN A 228 -8.56 -7.64 11.51
N SER A 229 -9.56 -6.81 11.86
CA SER A 229 -10.89 -6.92 11.27
C SER A 229 -10.96 -6.23 9.91
N HIS A 230 -11.72 -6.82 9.00
CA HIS A 230 -12.07 -6.19 7.72
C HIS A 230 -12.74 -4.82 7.88
N THR A 231 -13.45 -4.62 8.99
CA THR A 231 -14.05 -3.32 9.35
C THR A 231 -13.00 -2.26 9.60
N SER A 232 -11.90 -2.60 10.29
CA SER A 232 -10.77 -1.68 10.52
C SER A 232 -10.13 -1.23 9.20
N ASP A 233 -9.95 -2.16 8.26
CA ASP A 233 -9.37 -1.86 6.94
C ASP A 233 -10.28 -0.92 6.13
N ILE A 234 -11.57 -1.19 6.08
CA ILE A 234 -12.55 -0.32 5.42
C ILE A 234 -12.59 1.05 6.08
N LEU A 235 -12.61 1.13 7.41
CA LEU A 235 -12.61 2.40 8.13
C LEU A 235 -11.36 3.22 7.80
N LEU A 236 -10.20 2.58 7.75
CA LEU A 236 -8.95 3.24 7.42
C LEU A 236 -8.95 3.75 5.97
N SER A 237 -9.42 2.94 5.03
CA SER A 237 -9.55 3.34 3.62
C SER A 237 -10.52 4.51 3.45
N VAL A 238 -11.68 4.48 4.12
CA VAL A 238 -12.64 5.60 4.11
C VAL A 238 -12.02 6.84 4.73
N LEU A 239 -11.32 6.70 5.86
CA LEU A 239 -10.64 7.82 6.52
C LEU A 239 -9.57 8.43 5.60
N THR A 240 -8.78 7.61 4.91
CA THR A 240 -7.80 8.05 3.91
C THR A 240 -8.46 8.88 2.82
N VAL A 241 -9.55 8.37 2.23
CA VAL A 241 -10.31 9.11 1.22
C VAL A 241 -10.79 10.45 1.78
N LEU A 242 -11.35 10.49 2.98
CA LEU A 242 -11.81 11.73 3.60
C LEU A 242 -10.67 12.73 3.84
N ILE A 243 -9.52 12.28 4.34
CA ILE A 243 -8.33 13.12 4.58
C ILE A 243 -7.86 13.80 3.30
N PHE A 244 -7.95 13.13 2.15
CA PHE A 244 -7.57 13.73 0.88
C PHE A 244 -8.68 14.57 0.24
N PHE A 245 -9.92 14.09 0.23
CA PHE A 245 -11.00 14.75 -0.51
C PHE A 245 -11.63 15.93 0.23
N VAL A 246 -11.75 15.87 1.56
CA VAL A 246 -12.35 16.99 2.33
C VAL A 246 -11.56 18.27 2.17
N PRO A 247 -10.22 18.31 2.31
CA PRO A 247 -9.45 19.53 2.08
C PRO A 247 -9.55 20.06 0.64
N ILE A 248 -9.64 19.16 -0.36
CA ILE A 248 -9.84 19.57 -1.76
C ILE A 248 -11.20 20.26 -1.93
N LEU A 249 -12.26 19.68 -1.37
CA LEU A 249 -13.60 20.27 -1.43
C LEU A 249 -13.66 21.61 -0.70
N THR A 250 -13.11 21.70 0.50
CA THR A 250 -13.07 22.96 1.26
C THR A 250 -12.23 24.01 0.55
N SER A 251 -11.11 23.65 -0.04
CA SER A 251 -10.29 24.54 -0.86
C SER A 251 -11.08 25.10 -2.06
N LYS A 252 -11.85 24.23 -2.73
CA LYS A 252 -12.62 24.62 -3.92
C LYS A 252 -13.86 25.47 -3.59
N PHE A 253 -14.58 25.15 -2.49
CA PHE A 253 -15.86 25.80 -2.17
C PHE A 253 -15.73 26.91 -1.14
N LEU A 254 -14.77 26.81 -0.20
CA LEU A 254 -14.58 27.76 0.90
C LEU A 254 -13.28 28.57 0.76
N GLY A 255 -12.44 28.27 -0.25
CA GLY A 255 -11.15 28.96 -0.46
C GLY A 255 -10.09 28.63 0.62
N PHE A 256 -10.28 27.60 1.41
CA PHE A 256 -9.34 27.16 2.45
C PHE A 256 -9.24 25.62 2.49
N PRO A 257 -8.01 25.04 2.58
CA PRO A 257 -6.69 25.70 2.46
C PRO A 257 -6.46 26.31 1.08
N LYS A 258 -5.61 27.36 1.01
CA LYS A 258 -5.30 28.01 -0.26
C LYS A 258 -4.48 27.07 -1.14
N LYS A 259 -4.85 26.98 -2.40
CA LYS A 259 -4.00 26.43 -3.45
C LYS A 259 -2.83 27.39 -3.64
N ASN A 260 -1.59 26.92 -3.67
CA ASN A 260 -0.49 27.76 -4.13
C ASN A 260 -0.78 28.06 -5.61
N ASP A 261 -1.25 29.29 -5.89
CA ASP A 261 -1.28 29.80 -7.24
C ASP A 261 0.17 30.11 -7.61
N ASP A 262 0.68 29.46 -8.66
CA ASP A 262 1.96 29.73 -9.31
C ASP A 262 2.08 31.20 -9.73
#